data_4466388313f504461ee521a44c6e21ff
#
_entry.id   4466388313f504461ee521a44c6e21ff
#
_cell.length_a   1.000
_cell.length_b   1.000
_cell.length_c   1.000
_cell.angle_alpha   90.00
_cell.angle_beta   90.00
_cell.angle_gamma   90.00
#
_symmetry.space_group_name_H-M   'P 1'
#
loop_
_entity.id
_entity.type
_entity.pdbx_description
1 polymer ?
#
loop_
_entity_poly.entity_id
_entity_poly.type
_entity_poly.pdbx_seq_one_letter_code
_entity_poly.pdbx_strand_id
1 'polypeptide(L)'
;MSKKTLLVLLLGLALLALAACGGGGGEAEAPADAEAEAIGNAANGEALFAQATIGPNNAPGCITCHSLEPDVVIVGPSQAGLATRAETRVPGMSAADYIHQSIVEPNAYLVEGFAEGLMYQNYATDLTEEQINDLVAYTLTLD
;
A
#
# COMPACT_ATOMS: atom_id res chain seq x y z
N MET A 1 -46.98 -19.37 -42.29
CA MET A 1 -46.67 -19.57 -40.87
C MET A 1 -47.79 -18.98 -40.03
N SER A 2 -48.44 -19.79 -39.19
CA SER A 2 -49.60 -19.36 -38.40
C SER A 2 -49.18 -18.40 -37.30
N LYS A 3 -50.03 -17.37 -37.01
CA LYS A 3 -49.79 -16.38 -35.91
C LYS A 3 -49.52 -17.07 -34.53
N LYS A 4 -50.00 -18.29 -34.36
CA LYS A 4 -49.77 -19.13 -33.15
C LYS A 4 -48.34 -19.65 -33.08
N THR A 5 -47.71 -19.97 -34.22
CA THR A 5 -46.32 -20.45 -34.29
C THR A 5 -45.32 -19.32 -34.01
N LEU A 6 -45.66 -18.09 -34.44
CA LEU A 6 -44.83 -16.90 -34.17
C LEU A 6 -44.86 -16.51 -32.68
N LEU A 7 -46.02 -16.65 -32.03
CA LEU A 7 -46.18 -16.32 -30.61
C LEU A 7 -45.37 -17.26 -29.68
N VAL A 8 -45.33 -18.57 -30.05
CA VAL A 8 -44.56 -19.58 -29.27
C VAL A 8 -43.05 -19.34 -29.45
N LEU A 9 -42.60 -18.89 -30.64
CA LEU A 9 -41.18 -18.57 -30.87
C LEU A 9 -40.72 -17.31 -30.15
N LEU A 10 -41.62 -16.31 -29.97
CA LEU A 10 -41.29 -15.09 -29.21
C LEU A 10 -41.34 -15.30 -27.70
N LEU A 11 -42.13 -16.25 -27.18
CA LEU A 11 -42.12 -16.58 -25.76
C LEU A 11 -40.93 -17.44 -25.36
N GLY A 12 -40.34 -18.24 -26.29
CA GLY A 12 -39.15 -19.08 -26.03
C GLY A 12 -37.85 -18.29 -25.94
N LEU A 13 -37.77 -17.07 -26.47
CA LEU A 13 -36.56 -16.25 -26.47
C LEU A 13 -36.45 -15.33 -25.26
N ALA A 14 -37.53 -15.19 -24.47
CA ALA A 14 -37.55 -14.31 -23.29
C ALA A 14 -37.09 -14.99 -21.98
N LEU A 15 -36.83 -16.30 -21.99
CA LEU A 15 -36.46 -17.05 -20.77
C LEU A 15 -34.96 -17.40 -20.66
N LEU A 16 -34.09 -16.92 -21.56
CA LEU A 16 -32.65 -17.22 -21.51
C LEU A 16 -31.77 -16.06 -21.01
N ALA A 17 -32.34 -15.00 -20.43
CA ALA A 17 -31.59 -13.81 -20.02
C ALA A 17 -31.51 -13.59 -18.50
N LEU A 18 -31.76 -14.58 -17.64
CA LEU A 18 -31.68 -14.41 -16.18
C LEU A 18 -30.76 -15.43 -15.46
N ALA A 19 -29.65 -15.82 -16.09
CA ALA A 19 -28.68 -16.67 -15.40
C ALA A 19 -27.26 -16.13 -15.54
N ALA A 20 -27.03 -14.85 -15.20
CA ALA A 20 -25.70 -14.28 -15.09
C ALA A 20 -25.65 -13.13 -14.07
N CYS A 21 -26.01 -13.42 -12.81
CA CYS A 21 -25.66 -12.58 -11.67
C CYS A 21 -25.47 -13.47 -10.45
N GLY A 22 -24.42 -14.29 -10.50
CA GLY A 22 -23.89 -15.07 -9.40
C GLY A 22 -22.37 -15.01 -9.45
N GLY A 23 -21.82 -13.79 -9.56
CA GLY A 23 -20.42 -13.54 -9.40
C GLY A 23 -20.17 -13.19 -7.95
N GLY A 24 -19.57 -14.09 -7.18
CA GLY A 24 -18.93 -13.76 -5.92
C GLY A 24 -17.92 -12.65 -6.20
N GLY A 25 -18.09 -11.51 -5.56
CA GLY A 25 -17.11 -10.44 -5.54
C GLY A 25 -15.88 -10.92 -4.76
N GLY A 26 -14.92 -11.51 -5.46
CA GLY A 26 -13.55 -11.40 -5.06
C GLY A 26 -13.11 -10.05 -5.59
N GLU A 27 -12.91 -9.08 -4.73
CA GLU A 27 -12.10 -7.93 -5.04
C GLU A 27 -10.76 -8.50 -5.48
N ALA A 28 -10.44 -8.36 -6.77
CA ALA A 28 -9.09 -8.60 -7.24
C ALA A 28 -8.28 -7.47 -6.65
N GLU A 29 -7.43 -7.77 -5.67
CA GLU A 29 -6.41 -6.82 -5.19
C GLU A 29 -5.66 -6.30 -6.41
N ALA A 30 -5.61 -4.98 -6.51
CA ALA A 30 -4.82 -4.34 -7.54
C ALA A 30 -3.35 -4.74 -7.32
N PRO A 31 -2.54 -4.91 -8.37
CA PRO A 31 -1.11 -5.16 -8.19
C PRO A 31 -0.49 -4.02 -7.37
N ALA A 32 0.46 -4.33 -6.49
CA ALA A 32 1.10 -3.39 -5.56
C ALA A 32 1.58 -2.08 -6.24
N ASP A 33 2.08 -2.19 -7.47
CA ASP A 33 2.50 -1.02 -8.26
C ASP A 33 1.35 -0.06 -8.57
N ALA A 34 0.15 -0.58 -8.84
CA ALA A 34 -1.03 0.25 -9.13
C ALA A 34 -1.58 0.92 -7.86
N GLU A 35 -1.46 0.28 -6.71
CA GLU A 35 -1.82 0.86 -5.41
C GLU A 35 -0.82 1.96 -5.04
N ALA A 36 0.48 1.72 -5.20
CA ALA A 36 1.52 2.70 -4.95
C ALA A 36 1.33 3.97 -5.79
N GLU A 37 1.09 3.85 -7.11
CA GLU A 37 0.85 5.00 -7.99
C GLU A 37 -0.42 5.80 -7.63
N ALA A 38 -1.42 5.15 -7.01
CA ALA A 38 -2.64 5.83 -6.57
C ALA A 38 -2.42 6.67 -5.29
N ILE A 39 -1.39 6.33 -4.47
CA ILE A 39 -1.09 6.99 -3.19
C ILE A 39 -0.15 8.17 -3.40
N GLY A 40 0.95 7.97 -4.14
CA GLY A 40 1.99 8.97 -4.35
C GLY A 40 2.90 8.61 -5.52
N ASN A 41 4.00 9.32 -5.67
CA ASN A 41 4.99 9.08 -6.70
C ASN A 41 6.18 8.27 -6.14
N ALA A 42 6.27 6.99 -6.49
CA ALA A 42 7.32 6.10 -5.98
C ALA A 42 8.75 6.58 -6.33
N ALA A 43 8.96 7.19 -7.50
CA ALA A 43 10.28 7.71 -7.87
C ALA A 43 10.72 8.92 -7.03
N ASN A 44 9.77 9.79 -6.65
CA ASN A 44 10.04 10.86 -5.71
C ASN A 44 10.33 10.29 -4.32
N GLY A 45 9.56 9.28 -3.90
CA GLY A 45 9.76 8.57 -2.63
C GLY A 45 11.13 7.92 -2.54
N GLU A 46 11.59 7.24 -3.60
CA GLU A 46 12.93 6.68 -3.70
C GLU A 46 14.01 7.75 -3.53
N ALA A 47 13.86 8.86 -4.27
CA ALA A 47 14.80 9.98 -4.19
C ALA A 47 14.84 10.60 -2.79
N LEU A 48 13.69 10.68 -2.10
CA LEU A 48 13.59 11.21 -0.74
C LEU A 48 14.17 10.21 0.28
N PHE A 49 13.85 8.93 0.15
CA PHE A 49 14.37 7.86 1.00
C PHE A 49 15.89 7.78 1.01
N ALA A 50 16.53 7.97 -0.15
CA ALA A 50 17.97 7.88 -0.34
C ALA A 50 18.77 9.08 0.22
N GLN A 51 18.12 10.17 0.65
CA GLN A 51 18.81 11.33 1.21
C GLN A 51 19.28 11.04 2.64
N ALA A 52 20.43 11.61 3.01
CA ALA A 52 20.94 11.51 4.38
C ALA A 52 20.11 12.35 5.37
N THR A 53 19.56 13.47 4.90
CA THR A 53 18.66 14.34 5.66
C THR A 53 17.51 14.81 4.77
N ILE A 54 16.32 14.94 5.35
CA ILE A 54 15.09 15.32 4.64
C ILE A 54 14.33 16.41 5.38
N GLY A 55 13.51 17.13 4.62
CA GLY A 55 12.68 18.20 5.17
C GLY A 55 13.46 19.46 5.61
N PRO A 56 12.73 20.53 5.98
CA PRO A 56 13.33 21.84 6.29
C PRO A 56 14.11 21.85 7.61
N ASN A 57 13.86 20.90 8.51
CA ASN A 57 14.50 20.81 9.82
C ASN A 57 15.68 19.80 9.83
N ASN A 58 16.11 19.33 8.64
CA ASN A 58 17.18 18.33 8.49
C ASN A 58 16.91 17.05 9.31
N ALA A 59 15.68 16.55 9.26
CA ALA A 59 15.36 15.25 9.84
C ALA A 59 16.25 14.15 9.23
N PRO A 60 16.61 13.10 9.99
CA PRO A 60 17.39 11.99 9.43
C PRO A 60 16.64 11.34 8.27
N GLY A 61 17.32 11.09 7.16
CA GLY A 61 16.72 10.37 6.03
C GLY A 61 16.59 8.88 6.31
N CYS A 62 15.65 8.24 5.64
CA CYS A 62 15.28 6.85 5.89
C CYS A 62 16.46 5.88 5.75
N ILE A 63 17.29 6.07 4.72
CA ILE A 63 18.46 5.22 4.43
C ILE A 63 19.52 5.26 5.56
N THR A 64 19.52 6.29 6.42
CA THR A 64 20.48 6.38 7.53
C THR A 64 20.18 5.37 8.65
N CYS A 65 18.95 4.92 8.73
CA CYS A 65 18.47 4.00 9.76
C CYS A 65 17.97 2.66 9.21
N HIS A 66 17.55 2.61 7.94
CA HIS A 66 16.99 1.43 7.32
C HIS A 66 17.83 0.94 6.14
N SER A 67 18.10 -0.37 6.09
CA SER A 67 18.72 -1.02 4.94
C SER A 67 17.67 -1.41 3.91
N LEU A 68 18.07 -1.50 2.64
CA LEU A 68 17.33 -2.16 1.56
C LEU A 68 17.80 -3.61 1.33
N GLU A 69 18.81 -4.07 2.07
CA GLU A 69 19.29 -5.44 2.00
C GLU A 69 18.49 -6.34 2.95
N PRO A 70 18.07 -7.54 2.52
CA PRO A 70 17.34 -8.47 3.38
C PRO A 70 18.10 -8.76 4.68
N ASP A 71 17.38 -8.76 5.81
CA ASP A 71 17.86 -9.09 7.14
C ASP A 71 19.01 -8.22 7.68
N VAL A 72 19.36 -7.13 7.00
CA VAL A 72 20.36 -6.18 7.48
C VAL A 72 19.70 -5.11 8.34
N VAL A 73 20.02 -5.08 9.61
CA VAL A 73 19.57 -4.08 10.58
C VAL A 73 20.67 -3.03 10.75
N ILE A 74 20.32 -1.75 10.62
CA ILE A 74 21.22 -0.61 10.91
C ILE A 74 20.84 -0.04 12.28
N VAL A 75 19.78 0.76 12.33
CA VAL A 75 19.11 1.25 13.55
C VAL A 75 17.69 0.68 13.61
N GLY A 76 16.97 0.76 12.50
CA GLY A 76 15.67 0.18 12.29
C GLY A 76 15.73 -1.12 11.49
N PRO A 77 14.58 -1.79 11.30
CA PRO A 77 14.50 -3.01 10.50
C PRO A 77 14.79 -2.76 9.01
N SER A 78 15.23 -3.82 8.31
CA SER A 78 15.35 -3.80 6.86
C SER A 78 14.01 -3.47 6.20
N GLN A 79 14.05 -2.67 5.14
CA GLN A 79 12.89 -2.37 4.31
C GLN A 79 12.70 -3.38 3.16
N ALA A 80 13.70 -4.24 2.86
CA ALA A 80 13.50 -5.31 1.88
C ALA A 80 12.31 -6.19 2.26
N GLY A 81 11.39 -6.45 1.34
CA GLY A 81 10.16 -7.20 1.57
C GLY A 81 9.14 -6.47 2.47
N LEU A 82 9.23 -5.15 2.62
CA LEU A 82 8.31 -4.41 3.49
C LEU A 82 6.89 -4.46 2.96
N ALA A 83 6.68 -4.34 1.64
CA ALA A 83 5.35 -4.36 1.04
C ALA A 83 4.56 -5.58 1.51
N THR A 84 5.10 -6.78 1.28
CA THR A 84 4.47 -8.04 1.71
C THR A 84 4.30 -8.15 3.24
N ARG A 85 5.31 -7.74 4.01
CA ARG A 85 5.19 -7.82 5.49
C ARG A 85 4.16 -6.85 6.06
N ALA A 86 3.98 -5.70 5.45
CA ALA A 86 3.05 -4.67 5.90
C ALA A 86 1.58 -5.13 5.84
N GLU A 87 1.21 -5.95 4.85
CA GLU A 87 -0.15 -6.48 4.67
C GLU A 87 -0.70 -7.21 5.91
N THR A 88 0.18 -7.80 6.69
CA THR A 88 -0.22 -8.65 7.82
C THR A 88 0.25 -8.15 9.18
N ARG A 89 0.93 -6.99 9.24
CA ARG A 89 1.49 -6.46 10.51
C ARG A 89 0.43 -6.12 11.53
N VAL A 90 -0.64 -5.45 11.10
CA VAL A 90 -1.74 -5.05 11.97
C VAL A 90 -3.04 -5.59 11.38
N PRO A 91 -3.76 -6.48 12.07
CA PRO A 91 -5.02 -7.02 11.56
C PRO A 91 -6.02 -5.95 11.17
N GLY A 92 -6.50 -5.97 9.93
CA GLY A 92 -7.50 -5.03 9.42
C GLY A 92 -6.94 -3.67 8.95
N MET A 93 -5.62 -3.51 8.92
CA MET A 93 -4.95 -2.33 8.38
C MET A 93 -4.33 -2.70 7.03
N SER A 94 -4.46 -1.84 6.01
CA SER A 94 -3.78 -2.03 4.74
C SER A 94 -2.27 -1.84 4.87
N ALA A 95 -1.49 -2.35 3.92
CA ALA A 95 -0.04 -2.13 3.88
C ALA A 95 0.29 -0.63 3.83
N ALA A 96 -0.43 0.13 3.01
CA ALA A 96 -0.28 1.56 2.88
C ALA A 96 -0.54 2.30 4.19
N ASP A 97 -1.65 2.00 4.88
CA ASP A 97 -2.00 2.63 6.15
C ASP A 97 -0.98 2.29 7.24
N TYR A 98 -0.50 1.04 7.29
CA TYR A 98 0.55 0.63 8.21
C TYR A 98 1.85 1.41 7.98
N ILE A 99 2.29 1.53 6.73
CA ILE A 99 3.51 2.25 6.38
C ILE A 99 3.35 3.74 6.69
N HIS A 100 2.23 4.34 6.29
CA HIS A 100 1.91 5.74 6.61
C HIS A 100 1.96 5.97 8.12
N GLN A 101 1.23 5.17 8.91
CA GLN A 101 1.24 5.27 10.36
C GLN A 101 2.66 5.12 10.93
N SER A 102 3.47 4.18 10.41
CA SER A 102 4.84 3.98 10.88
C SER A 102 5.73 5.20 10.65
N ILE A 103 5.44 6.03 9.66
CA ILE A 103 6.17 7.28 9.39
C ILE A 103 5.68 8.39 10.33
N VAL A 104 4.38 8.58 10.45
CA VAL A 104 3.80 9.74 11.17
C VAL A 104 3.65 9.51 12.67
N GLU A 105 3.48 8.26 13.09
CA GLU A 105 3.30 7.83 14.49
C GLU A 105 4.17 6.60 14.79
N PRO A 106 5.51 6.69 14.72
CA PRO A 106 6.40 5.52 14.74
C PRO A 106 6.32 4.67 16.01
N ASN A 107 5.75 5.18 17.07
CA ASN A 107 5.52 4.41 18.32
C ASN A 107 4.14 3.72 18.37
N ALA A 108 3.25 3.94 17.39
CA ALA A 108 1.92 3.32 17.39
C ALA A 108 1.99 1.79 17.23
N TYR A 109 2.99 1.31 16.49
CA TYR A 109 3.31 -0.11 16.38
C TYR A 109 4.82 -0.32 16.46
N LEU A 110 5.27 -1.09 17.45
CA LEU A 110 6.68 -1.42 17.63
C LEU A 110 6.97 -2.81 17.05
N VAL A 111 7.84 -2.86 16.06
CA VAL A 111 8.34 -4.14 15.53
C VAL A 111 9.12 -4.86 16.63
N GLU A 112 8.88 -6.16 16.80
CA GLU A 112 9.58 -6.97 17.80
C GLU A 112 11.12 -6.80 17.70
N GLY A 113 11.75 -6.56 18.83
CA GLY A 113 13.21 -6.33 18.94
C GLY A 113 13.63 -4.86 18.82
N PHE A 114 12.70 -3.93 18.56
CA PHE A 114 12.98 -2.49 18.48
C PHE A 114 12.31 -1.73 19.62
N ALA A 115 13.01 -0.73 20.18
CA ALA A 115 12.49 0.06 21.28
C ALA A 115 11.73 1.30 20.80
N GLU A 116 10.83 1.77 21.64
CA GLU A 116 10.16 3.07 21.47
C GLU A 116 11.18 4.21 21.34
N GLY A 117 10.87 5.18 20.49
CA GLY A 117 11.69 6.38 20.30
C GLY A 117 12.95 6.20 19.45
N LEU A 118 13.23 5.00 18.90
CA LEU A 118 14.35 4.79 18.00
C LEU A 118 14.18 5.50 16.66
N MET A 119 12.98 5.47 16.09
CA MET A 119 12.65 6.19 14.87
C MET A 119 12.40 7.65 15.19
N TYR A 120 12.74 8.56 14.27
CA TYR A 120 12.49 9.99 14.42
C TYR A 120 11.00 10.29 14.56
N GLN A 121 10.61 11.12 15.55
CA GLN A 121 9.21 11.28 15.97
C GLN A 121 8.46 12.41 15.28
N ASN A 122 9.14 13.24 14.48
CA ASN A 122 8.55 14.48 13.97
C ASN A 122 8.39 14.50 12.44
N TYR A 123 8.41 13.36 11.75
CA TYR A 123 8.20 13.34 10.30
C TYR A 123 6.86 13.94 9.88
N ALA A 124 5.79 13.74 10.67
CA ALA A 124 4.48 14.33 10.43
C ALA A 124 4.47 15.87 10.39
N THR A 125 5.45 16.53 11.02
CA THR A 125 5.58 17.99 11.04
C THR A 125 6.66 18.51 10.11
N ASP A 126 7.65 17.68 9.78
CA ASP A 126 8.81 18.06 9.00
C ASP A 126 8.66 17.74 7.50
N LEU A 127 7.76 16.85 7.15
CA LEU A 127 7.44 16.49 5.78
C LEU A 127 6.04 16.96 5.41
N THR A 128 5.83 17.23 4.14
CA THR A 128 4.48 17.45 3.61
C THR A 128 3.76 16.11 3.45
N GLU A 129 2.44 16.13 3.43
CA GLU A 129 1.64 14.93 3.15
C GLU A 129 2.00 14.30 1.81
N GLU A 130 2.29 15.11 0.78
CA GLU A 130 2.77 14.62 -0.51
C GLU A 130 4.08 13.84 -0.38
N GLN A 131 5.04 14.35 0.39
CA GLN A 131 6.31 13.66 0.63
C GLN A 131 6.13 12.35 1.41
N ILE A 132 5.22 12.33 2.37
CA ILE A 132 4.89 11.12 3.12
C ILE A 132 4.24 10.09 2.18
N ASN A 133 3.29 10.50 1.36
CA ASN A 133 2.63 9.64 0.38
C ASN A 133 3.61 9.10 -0.68
N ASP A 134 4.56 9.91 -1.12
CA ASP A 134 5.64 9.47 -2.02
C ASP A 134 6.53 8.40 -1.36
N LEU A 135 6.88 8.57 -0.08
CA LEU A 135 7.61 7.55 0.69
C LEU A 135 6.79 6.26 0.86
N VAL A 136 5.49 6.36 1.14
CA VAL A 136 4.59 5.19 1.20
C VAL A 136 4.57 4.48 -0.14
N ALA A 137 4.37 5.23 -1.24
CA ALA A 137 4.35 4.67 -2.59
C ALA A 137 5.66 3.93 -2.93
N TYR A 138 6.81 4.51 -2.59
CA TYR A 138 8.10 3.86 -2.81
C TYR A 138 8.25 2.59 -1.96
N THR A 139 7.95 2.66 -0.68
CA THR A 139 8.14 1.51 0.21
C THR A 139 7.19 0.35 -0.09
N LEU A 140 6.05 0.60 -0.72
CA LEU A 140 5.16 -0.43 -1.27
C LEU A 140 5.75 -1.17 -2.49
N THR A 141 6.82 -0.66 -3.11
CA THR A 141 7.54 -1.37 -4.19
C THR A 141 8.66 -2.28 -3.67
N LEU A 142 8.92 -2.30 -2.36
CA LEU A 142 10.03 -3.05 -1.75
C LEU A 142 9.57 -4.46 -1.33
N ASP A 143 9.61 -5.40 -2.26
CA ASP A 143 9.33 -6.83 -2.10
C ASP A 143 10.56 -7.65 -1.70
#